data_a0559f9389c7399f789c276c474ecb72
#
_entry.id   a0559f9389c7399f789c276c474ecb72
#
_cell.length_a   1.000
_cell.length_b   1.000
_cell.length_c   1.000
_cell.angle_alpha   90.00
_cell.angle_beta   90.00
_cell.angle_gamma   90.00
#
_symmetry.space_group_name_H-M   'P 1'
#
loop_
_entity.id
_entity.type
_entity.pdbx_description
1 polymer ?
#
loop_
_entity_poly.entity_id
_entity_poly.type
_entity_poly.pdbx_seq_one_letter_code
_entity_poly.pdbx_strand_id
1 'polypeptide(L)'
;MPQPSNSKRPTKFQTLQAVPTIASGISRKLSGRAAALALLAMSLSTNAVAGKWSIVPDITVRGTYTDNAALTAPPSGGEFVTQVTPGIRIHGGGARFKGNLDYRPSALFYSRHTSQDSIVNTLNGAGTLEAVENFFFVDVFGNISQTFISPFAPQPSNLTSFTSNRTEARTYGISPYVQGHVGNAFSYQLRYRDTRVSTNSSLLPKQETQEWTGHAASPIRLFGWALDYDNSNIIYNNYAAGHQYSRLYRGTLYYQPDITLRLSADGGAEENNYFLEQRSNSIYGAGLSWRPTPLTSADLNVEHRFFGTSRLASFRHRTRLTAWTVAYSKNVSTYQQLLTVPLGNTAALLDTILAARIPDPVERQAAVEQFLRTSGIPPFLSASVAFFTQQVVLQERLDASVGILGRRSSVFLNAFRAKTEPLTSNFTSAVPDAFLLSQGPITQHGFGVSASRQLTPLTTLVGSANRTYARQDVPTTIDSRNDSYTLSLTRTLSPKTTTFAGLSFAHFTSSSASASGSSNARAVFVGLSHFF
;
A
#
# COMPACT_ATOMS: atom_id res chain seq x y z
N MET A 1 62.51 46.18 -43.34
CA MET A 1 61.77 46.62 -44.54
C MET A 1 61.30 45.40 -45.31
N PRO A 2 60.08 45.35 -45.82
CA PRO A 2 58.91 46.25 -45.63
C PRO A 2 57.66 45.55 -45.03
N GLN A 3 56.76 46.37 -44.53
CA GLN A 3 55.32 46.21 -44.32
C GLN A 3 54.57 46.06 -45.68
N PRO A 4 53.24 46.10 -45.69
CA PRO A 4 52.15 45.54 -44.85
C PRO A 4 51.05 44.82 -45.68
N SER A 5 50.04 44.21 -45.06
CA SER A 5 48.67 44.46 -45.55
C SER A 5 47.60 43.97 -44.56
N ASN A 6 46.76 44.89 -44.31
CA ASN A 6 45.55 44.91 -43.53
C ASN A 6 44.39 44.20 -44.32
N SER A 7 43.64 43.29 -43.71
CA SER A 7 42.25 43.09 -44.10
C SER A 7 41.41 42.58 -42.94
N LYS A 8 40.54 43.42 -42.44
CA LYS A 8 39.44 43.16 -41.54
C LYS A 8 38.46 42.21 -42.24
N ARG A 9 38.08 41.13 -41.55
CA ARG A 9 36.86 40.37 -41.88
C ARG A 9 35.83 40.51 -40.77
N PRO A 10 34.53 40.63 -41.08
CA PRO A 10 33.47 40.88 -40.12
C PRO A 10 33.05 39.62 -39.40
N THR A 11 32.72 39.79 -38.12
CA THR A 11 32.11 38.82 -37.21
C THR A 11 30.79 38.28 -37.77
N LYS A 12 30.71 36.98 -38.04
CA LYS A 12 29.47 36.31 -38.35
C LYS A 12 28.68 36.06 -37.06
N PHE A 13 27.52 36.66 -36.98
CA PHE A 13 26.46 36.27 -36.04
C PHE A 13 26.12 34.80 -36.32
N GLN A 14 26.31 33.91 -35.33
CA GLN A 14 25.74 32.57 -35.34
C GLN A 14 24.25 32.68 -35.03
N THR A 15 23.45 32.37 -36.00
CA THR A 15 22.02 32.15 -35.92
C THR A 15 21.77 31.01 -34.92
N LEU A 16 20.96 31.27 -33.93
CA LEU A 16 20.35 30.26 -33.04
C LEU A 16 19.64 29.21 -33.92
N GLN A 17 20.15 27.99 -33.93
CA GLN A 17 19.46 26.88 -34.54
C GLN A 17 18.16 26.57 -33.76
N ALA A 18 17.08 26.47 -34.47
CA ALA A 18 15.76 26.20 -34.00
C ALA A 18 15.72 24.90 -33.17
N VAL A 19 15.04 24.96 -32.04
CA VAL A 19 14.64 23.83 -31.20
C VAL A 19 13.83 22.86 -32.08
N PRO A 20 14.19 21.59 -32.18
CA PRO A 20 13.41 20.64 -32.98
C PRO A 20 12.02 20.48 -32.37
N THR A 21 11.03 20.65 -33.18
CA THR A 21 9.61 20.48 -32.88
C THR A 21 9.36 19.05 -32.40
N ILE A 22 9.08 18.87 -31.12
CA ILE A 22 8.79 17.58 -30.45
C ILE A 22 7.46 16.94 -30.94
N ALA A 23 6.74 17.60 -31.85
CA ALA A 23 5.41 17.18 -32.29
C ALA A 23 5.35 15.98 -33.27
N SER A 24 6.44 15.53 -33.86
CA SER A 24 6.40 14.50 -34.92
C SER A 24 6.61 13.06 -34.43
N GLY A 25 7.00 12.84 -33.17
CA GLY A 25 7.25 11.50 -32.60
C GLY A 25 6.03 10.85 -31.91
N ILE A 26 5.06 11.65 -31.47
CA ILE A 26 3.91 11.17 -30.68
C ILE A 26 2.83 10.48 -31.54
N SER A 27 2.81 10.75 -32.85
CA SER A 27 1.71 10.29 -33.71
C SER A 27 1.81 8.83 -34.21
N ARG A 28 2.88 8.10 -33.95
CA ARG A 28 3.09 6.77 -34.59
C ARG A 28 2.93 5.55 -33.69
N LYS A 29 2.76 5.69 -32.36
CA LYS A 29 2.61 4.53 -31.45
C LYS A 29 1.47 4.63 -30.42
N LEU A 30 0.52 5.51 -30.60
CA LEU A 30 -0.78 5.35 -29.95
C LEU A 30 -1.45 4.15 -30.61
N SER A 31 -1.06 2.93 -30.19
CA SER A 31 -1.77 1.73 -30.59
C SER A 31 -3.24 1.93 -30.23
N GLY A 32 -4.16 1.61 -31.14
CA GLY A 32 -5.60 1.88 -31.02
C GLY A 32 -6.26 1.39 -29.72
N ARG A 33 -5.52 0.66 -28.88
CA ARG A 33 -5.94 0.18 -27.54
C ARG A 33 -5.98 1.28 -26.47
N ALA A 34 -5.01 2.22 -26.45
CA ALA A 34 -5.03 3.34 -25.49
C ALA A 34 -6.07 4.40 -25.88
N ALA A 35 -6.22 4.65 -27.19
CA ALA A 35 -7.27 5.52 -27.71
C ALA A 35 -8.68 4.91 -27.54
N ALA A 36 -8.82 3.59 -27.67
CA ALA A 36 -10.08 2.88 -27.43
C ALA A 36 -10.50 2.91 -25.95
N LEU A 37 -9.54 2.79 -25.01
CA LEU A 37 -9.82 2.92 -23.58
C LEU A 37 -10.20 4.35 -23.17
N ALA A 38 -9.59 5.36 -23.77
CA ALA A 38 -9.96 6.76 -23.55
C ALA A 38 -11.35 7.09 -24.13
N LEU A 39 -11.68 6.55 -25.29
CA LEU A 39 -13.00 6.69 -25.92
C LEU A 39 -14.10 5.92 -25.18
N LEU A 40 -13.77 4.74 -24.62
CA LEU A 40 -14.71 3.97 -23.77
C LEU A 40 -15.01 4.72 -22.45
N ALA A 41 -14.04 5.41 -21.87
CA ALA A 41 -14.24 6.24 -20.69
C ALA A 41 -15.14 7.46 -20.96
N MET A 42 -15.12 8.00 -22.19
CA MET A 42 -15.96 9.14 -22.58
C MET A 42 -17.42 8.75 -22.87
N SER A 43 -17.71 7.49 -23.17
CA SER A 43 -19.07 7.02 -23.52
C SER A 43 -19.90 6.55 -22.31
N LEU A 44 -19.32 6.49 -21.10
CA LEU A 44 -19.97 5.99 -19.88
C LEU A 44 -20.73 7.05 -19.08
N SER A 45 -21.01 8.22 -19.65
CA SER A 45 -21.89 9.20 -19.03
C SER A 45 -23.35 8.86 -19.31
N THR A 46 -23.92 7.81 -18.69
CA THR A 46 -25.37 7.56 -18.77
C THR A 46 -25.91 6.78 -17.59
N ASN A 47 -27.01 7.34 -17.07
CA ASN A 47 -28.22 6.68 -16.55
C ASN A 47 -28.18 6.09 -15.14
N ALA A 48 -29.10 6.62 -14.38
CA ALA A 48 -29.52 6.21 -13.05
C ALA A 48 -29.80 4.70 -12.97
N VAL A 49 -28.85 3.95 -12.44
CA VAL A 49 -29.12 2.66 -11.86
C VAL A 49 -29.82 2.90 -10.52
N ALA A 50 -30.85 2.13 -10.20
CA ALA A 50 -31.59 2.23 -8.94
C ALA A 50 -30.64 1.96 -7.75
N GLY A 51 -30.10 3.01 -7.17
CA GLY A 51 -29.09 3.05 -6.13
C GLY A 51 -28.23 4.30 -6.27
N LYS A 52 -27.61 4.77 -5.18
CA LYS A 52 -26.70 5.92 -5.23
C LYS A 52 -25.32 5.47 -5.73
N TRP A 53 -25.17 5.34 -7.06
CA TRP A 53 -23.87 5.02 -7.70
C TRP A 53 -23.24 6.29 -8.26
N SER A 54 -21.95 6.45 -8.00
CA SER A 54 -21.13 7.52 -8.55
C SER A 54 -20.04 6.88 -9.41
N ILE A 55 -19.96 7.31 -10.66
CA ILE A 55 -18.91 6.90 -11.61
C ILE A 55 -18.16 8.17 -11.99
N VAL A 56 -16.87 8.20 -11.67
CA VAL A 56 -16.00 9.37 -11.91
C VAL A 56 -14.80 8.92 -12.75
N PRO A 57 -14.85 9.12 -14.07
CA PRO A 57 -13.67 8.95 -14.91
C PRO A 57 -12.70 10.10 -14.69
N ASP A 58 -11.40 9.81 -14.82
CA ASP A 58 -10.35 10.81 -14.79
C ASP A 58 -9.20 10.46 -15.75
N ILE A 59 -8.43 11.45 -16.11
CA ILE A 59 -7.19 11.27 -16.86
C ILE A 59 -6.09 12.13 -16.27
N THR A 60 -4.92 11.55 -16.08
CA THR A 60 -3.71 12.28 -15.66
C THR A 60 -2.63 12.09 -16.72
N VAL A 61 -2.07 13.20 -17.16
CA VAL A 61 -0.88 13.22 -18.03
C VAL A 61 0.26 13.87 -17.28
N ARG A 62 1.42 13.20 -17.27
CA ARG A 62 2.62 13.66 -16.58
C ARG A 62 3.84 13.52 -17.49
N GLY A 63 4.62 14.59 -17.64
CA GLY A 63 5.97 14.58 -18.20
C GLY A 63 6.99 14.61 -17.07
N THR A 64 7.99 13.75 -17.13
CA THR A 64 9.07 13.69 -16.14
C THR A 64 10.40 13.64 -16.87
N TYR A 65 11.32 14.56 -16.54
CA TYR A 65 12.71 14.46 -16.93
C TYR A 65 13.54 14.02 -15.73
N THR A 66 14.34 12.98 -15.90
CA THR A 66 15.22 12.45 -14.85
C THR A 66 16.64 12.23 -15.40
N ASP A 67 17.64 12.40 -14.55
CA ASP A 67 19.04 12.14 -14.88
C ASP A 67 19.42 10.64 -14.78
N ASN A 68 18.59 9.81 -14.10
CA ASN A 68 18.87 8.40 -13.87
C ASN A 68 17.58 7.55 -13.73
N ALA A 69 16.92 7.26 -14.84
CA ALA A 69 15.71 6.45 -14.85
C ALA A 69 15.97 4.99 -14.43
N ALA A 70 17.15 4.45 -14.74
CA ALA A 70 17.55 3.08 -14.44
C ALA A 70 18.05 2.87 -13.01
N LEU A 71 18.25 3.94 -12.25
CA LEU A 71 18.80 3.90 -10.89
C LEU A 71 20.19 3.21 -10.81
N THR A 72 21.01 3.40 -11.84
CA THR A 72 22.36 2.82 -11.94
C THR A 72 23.43 3.74 -11.35
N ALA A 73 24.63 3.20 -11.10
CA ALA A 73 25.82 3.93 -10.77
C ALA A 73 26.96 3.48 -11.73
N PRO A 74 27.50 4.36 -12.59
CA PRO A 74 27.11 5.76 -12.79
C PRO A 74 25.71 5.92 -13.40
N PRO A 75 25.11 7.14 -13.34
CA PRO A 75 23.80 7.41 -13.92
C PRO A 75 23.73 7.08 -15.41
N SER A 76 22.61 6.50 -15.85
CA SER A 76 22.39 6.06 -17.24
C SER A 76 22.22 7.22 -18.24
N GLY A 77 22.16 8.47 -17.74
CA GLY A 77 21.95 9.68 -18.53
C GLY A 77 20.50 10.16 -18.51
N GLY A 78 20.30 11.37 -19.04
CA GLY A 78 19.00 12.04 -19.01
C GLY A 78 17.94 11.28 -19.81
N GLU A 79 16.75 11.14 -19.23
CA GLU A 79 15.59 10.46 -19.79
C GLU A 79 14.33 11.32 -19.65
N PHE A 80 13.54 11.43 -20.70
CA PHE A 80 12.22 12.03 -20.64
C PHE A 80 11.16 10.93 -20.70
N VAL A 81 10.28 10.90 -19.70
CA VAL A 81 9.22 9.89 -19.60
C VAL A 81 7.88 10.57 -19.64
N THR A 82 7.04 10.16 -20.58
CA THR A 82 5.64 10.56 -20.66
C THR A 82 4.79 9.47 -20.01
N GLN A 83 4.00 9.85 -19.02
CA GLN A 83 3.05 8.97 -18.34
C GLN A 83 1.63 9.43 -18.65
N VAL A 84 0.78 8.51 -19.12
CA VAL A 84 -0.66 8.73 -19.33
C VAL A 84 -1.41 7.73 -18.46
N THR A 85 -2.23 8.25 -17.56
CA THR A 85 -2.98 7.44 -16.57
C THR A 85 -4.46 7.77 -16.69
N PRO A 86 -5.23 7.06 -17.55
CA PRO A 86 -6.68 7.08 -17.43
C PRO A 86 -7.10 6.36 -16.14
N GLY A 87 -8.16 6.86 -15.52
CA GLY A 87 -8.69 6.29 -14.29
C GLY A 87 -10.21 6.19 -14.35
N ILE A 88 -10.76 5.21 -13.66
CA ILE A 88 -12.19 5.12 -13.41
C ILE A 88 -12.40 4.77 -11.94
N ARG A 89 -13.25 5.57 -11.28
CA ARG A 89 -13.66 5.32 -9.92
C ARG A 89 -15.16 5.12 -9.88
N ILE A 90 -15.57 4.00 -9.30
CA ILE A 90 -16.97 3.63 -9.12
C ILE A 90 -17.16 3.40 -7.63
N HIS A 91 -18.15 4.03 -7.03
CA HIS A 91 -18.56 3.73 -5.65
C HIS A 91 -20.07 3.92 -5.51
N GLY A 92 -20.65 3.13 -4.65
CA GLY A 92 -22.07 3.25 -4.37
C GLY A 92 -22.65 2.04 -3.69
N GLY A 93 -23.96 2.11 -3.51
CA GLY A 93 -24.73 1.03 -2.90
C GLY A 93 -26.19 1.08 -3.28
N GLY A 94 -26.76 -0.11 -3.49
CA GLY A 94 -28.17 -0.40 -3.58
C GLY A 94 -28.65 -1.15 -2.34
N ALA A 95 -29.88 -1.66 -2.40
CA ALA A 95 -30.49 -2.40 -1.27
C ALA A 95 -29.67 -3.65 -0.88
N ARG A 96 -29.12 -4.37 -1.86
CA ARG A 96 -28.43 -5.65 -1.64
C ARG A 96 -26.98 -5.70 -2.08
N PHE A 97 -26.50 -4.70 -2.79
CA PHE A 97 -25.12 -4.64 -3.26
C PHE A 97 -24.48 -3.30 -2.95
N LYS A 98 -23.32 -3.33 -2.29
CA LYS A 98 -22.47 -2.16 -2.01
C LYS A 98 -21.07 -2.46 -2.53
N GLY A 99 -20.43 -1.44 -3.10
CA GLY A 99 -19.07 -1.65 -3.62
C GLY A 99 -18.36 -0.37 -4.02
N ASN A 100 -17.04 -0.54 -4.16
CA ASN A 100 -16.14 0.47 -4.69
C ASN A 100 -15.14 -0.17 -5.64
N LEU A 101 -14.71 0.56 -6.65
CA LEU A 101 -13.67 0.20 -7.59
C LEU A 101 -12.88 1.45 -7.97
N ASP A 102 -11.56 1.41 -7.86
CA ASP A 102 -10.63 2.41 -8.42
C ASP A 102 -9.63 1.66 -9.29
N TYR A 103 -9.66 1.89 -10.61
CA TYR A 103 -8.75 1.28 -11.56
C TYR A 103 -8.02 2.34 -12.36
N ARG A 104 -6.68 2.28 -12.38
CA ARG A 104 -5.77 3.26 -12.99
C ARG A 104 -4.61 2.57 -13.69
N PRO A 105 -4.73 2.24 -14.97
CA PRO A 105 -3.59 1.84 -15.77
C PRO A 105 -2.73 3.07 -16.11
N SER A 106 -1.42 2.97 -15.94
CA SER A 106 -0.44 3.99 -16.29
C SER A 106 0.41 3.52 -17.45
N ALA A 107 0.25 4.11 -18.62
CA ALA A 107 1.13 3.89 -19.77
C ALA A 107 2.36 4.79 -19.65
N LEU A 108 3.54 4.20 -19.72
CA LEU A 108 4.85 4.85 -19.60
C LEU A 108 5.55 4.76 -20.96
N PHE A 109 6.01 5.90 -21.47
CA PHE A 109 6.75 6.03 -22.72
C PHE A 109 8.07 6.71 -22.47
N TYR A 110 9.17 6.01 -22.78
CA TYR A 110 10.54 6.47 -22.58
C TYR A 110 11.13 7.00 -23.88
N SER A 111 11.76 8.17 -23.84
CA SER A 111 12.30 8.81 -25.05
C SER A 111 13.55 8.11 -25.59
N ARG A 112 14.39 7.55 -24.73
CA ARG A 112 15.66 6.88 -25.07
C ARG A 112 15.61 5.37 -24.86
N HIS A 113 15.02 4.93 -23.76
CA HIS A 113 14.90 3.50 -23.41
C HIS A 113 13.52 2.96 -23.80
N THR A 114 13.17 3.04 -25.08
CA THR A 114 11.83 2.62 -25.58
C THR A 114 11.49 1.14 -25.35
N SER A 115 12.50 0.29 -25.10
CA SER A 115 12.29 -1.10 -24.67
C SER A 115 11.68 -1.23 -23.27
N GLN A 116 11.69 -0.15 -22.49
CA GLN A 116 11.07 -0.08 -21.16
C GLN A 116 9.65 0.47 -21.17
N ASP A 117 9.12 0.80 -22.37
CA ASP A 117 7.72 1.20 -22.52
C ASP A 117 6.82 0.11 -21.90
N SER A 118 5.93 0.52 -21.02
CA SER A 118 5.14 -0.45 -20.25
C SER A 118 3.81 0.13 -19.79
N ILE A 119 2.89 -0.76 -19.44
CA ILE A 119 1.64 -0.41 -18.79
C ILE A 119 1.69 -0.99 -17.38
N VAL A 120 1.57 -0.11 -16.40
CA VAL A 120 1.55 -0.45 -14.97
C VAL A 120 0.13 -0.31 -14.45
N ASN A 121 -0.45 -1.40 -13.96
CA ASN A 121 -1.81 -1.39 -13.46
C ASN A 121 -1.85 -1.11 -11.95
N THR A 122 -2.86 -0.36 -11.55
CA THR A 122 -3.26 -0.20 -10.15
C THR A 122 -4.76 -0.40 -10.07
N LEU A 123 -5.21 -1.29 -9.20
CA LEU A 123 -6.62 -1.58 -8.95
C LEU A 123 -6.86 -1.77 -7.47
N ASN A 124 -7.91 -1.16 -6.97
CA ASN A 124 -8.46 -1.44 -5.65
C ASN A 124 -9.97 -1.53 -5.78
N GLY A 125 -10.52 -2.67 -5.45
CA GLY A 125 -11.95 -2.89 -5.52
C GLY A 125 -12.43 -3.82 -4.42
N ALA A 126 -13.62 -3.52 -3.89
CA ALA A 126 -14.31 -4.38 -2.96
C ALA A 126 -15.82 -4.26 -3.16
N GLY A 127 -16.53 -5.34 -2.92
CA GLY A 127 -17.98 -5.36 -3.00
C GLY A 127 -18.57 -6.38 -2.04
N THR A 128 -19.73 -6.06 -1.49
CA THR A 128 -20.52 -6.94 -0.63
C THR A 128 -21.90 -7.11 -1.25
N LEU A 129 -22.27 -8.35 -1.52
CA LEU A 129 -23.61 -8.76 -1.93
C LEU A 129 -24.33 -9.38 -0.74
N GLU A 130 -25.48 -8.84 -0.37
CA GLU A 130 -26.41 -9.46 0.56
C GLU A 130 -27.36 -10.38 -0.23
N ALA A 131 -27.00 -11.65 -0.32
CA ALA A 131 -27.75 -12.64 -1.12
C ALA A 131 -29.06 -13.06 -0.43
N VAL A 132 -29.03 -13.21 0.91
CA VAL A 132 -30.20 -13.40 1.75
C VAL A 132 -30.18 -12.34 2.84
N GLU A 133 -31.27 -11.64 2.99
CA GLU A 133 -31.42 -10.50 3.88
C GLU A 133 -30.98 -10.82 5.32
N ASN A 134 -30.03 -10.02 5.82
CA ASN A 134 -29.43 -10.14 7.16
C ASN A 134 -28.83 -11.52 7.52
N PHE A 135 -28.67 -12.43 6.54
CA PHE A 135 -28.22 -13.79 6.81
C PHE A 135 -27.03 -14.22 5.95
N PHE A 136 -27.14 -14.19 4.62
CA PHE A 136 -26.10 -14.68 3.73
C PHE A 136 -25.52 -13.58 2.86
N PHE A 137 -24.20 -13.44 2.93
CA PHE A 137 -23.44 -12.40 2.26
C PHE A 137 -22.31 -13.02 1.45
N VAL A 138 -21.92 -12.32 0.40
CA VAL A 138 -20.73 -12.64 -0.38
C VAL A 138 -19.89 -11.39 -0.55
N ASP A 139 -18.69 -11.38 0.01
CA ASP A 139 -17.70 -10.35 -0.23
C ASP A 139 -16.81 -10.76 -1.40
N VAL A 140 -16.49 -9.79 -2.26
CA VAL A 140 -15.47 -9.94 -3.31
C VAL A 140 -14.48 -8.79 -3.20
N PHE A 141 -13.21 -9.06 -3.46
CA PHE A 141 -12.20 -8.02 -3.46
C PHE A 141 -11.12 -8.30 -4.50
N GLY A 142 -10.49 -7.22 -4.96
CA GLY A 142 -9.38 -7.28 -5.89
C GLY A 142 -8.42 -6.11 -5.66
N ASN A 143 -7.14 -6.41 -5.65
CA ASN A 143 -6.08 -5.42 -5.56
C ASN A 143 -4.98 -5.73 -6.59
N ILE A 144 -4.57 -4.72 -7.34
CA ILE A 144 -3.37 -4.77 -8.17
C ILE A 144 -2.48 -3.61 -7.73
N SER A 145 -1.29 -3.93 -7.27
CA SER A 145 -0.34 -2.96 -6.76
C SER A 145 1.09 -3.28 -7.18
N GLN A 146 1.95 -2.27 -7.22
CA GLN A 146 3.37 -2.46 -7.41
C GLN A 146 4.02 -2.78 -6.07
N THR A 147 4.80 -3.85 -6.03
CA THR A 147 5.58 -4.28 -4.87
C THR A 147 7.04 -4.46 -5.24
N PHE A 148 7.89 -4.55 -4.24
CA PHE A 148 9.32 -4.83 -4.42
C PHE A 148 9.63 -6.27 -4.06
N ILE A 149 10.60 -6.85 -4.78
CA ILE A 149 11.03 -8.24 -4.56
C ILE A 149 11.97 -8.31 -3.35
N SER A 150 12.88 -7.34 -3.24
CA SER A 150 13.90 -7.30 -2.19
C SER A 150 13.97 -5.93 -1.51
N PRO A 151 14.12 -5.86 -0.18
CA PRO A 151 14.37 -4.61 0.52
C PRO A 151 15.80 -4.09 0.33
N PHE A 152 16.71 -4.89 -0.24
CA PHE A 152 18.12 -4.57 -0.45
C PHE A 152 18.45 -4.11 -1.87
N ALA A 153 17.47 -3.97 -2.74
CA ALA A 153 17.60 -3.44 -4.10
C ALA A 153 16.85 -2.10 -4.26
N PRO A 154 17.11 -1.31 -5.33
CA PRO A 154 16.51 0.01 -5.51
C PRO A 154 14.99 0.01 -5.43
N GLN A 155 14.44 0.95 -4.66
CA GLN A 155 13.01 1.11 -4.39
C GLN A 155 12.55 2.50 -4.85
N PRO A 156 12.32 2.72 -6.14
CA PRO A 156 11.88 4.02 -6.63
C PRO A 156 10.50 4.40 -6.09
N SER A 157 10.37 5.63 -5.63
CA SER A 157 9.12 6.19 -5.13
C SER A 157 8.14 6.61 -6.25
N ASN A 158 8.58 6.57 -7.52
CA ASN A 158 7.78 6.92 -8.70
C ASN A 158 7.72 5.76 -9.70
N LEU A 159 6.81 5.83 -10.66
CA LEU A 159 6.67 4.83 -11.73
C LEU A 159 7.64 5.05 -12.90
N THR A 160 8.21 6.26 -13.02
CA THR A 160 9.06 6.65 -14.16
C THR A 160 10.48 6.13 -14.08
N SER A 161 10.92 5.64 -12.90
CA SER A 161 12.17 4.88 -12.78
C SER A 161 11.87 3.39 -12.95
N PHE A 162 12.66 2.71 -13.77
CA PHE A 162 12.54 1.28 -14.00
C PHE A 162 13.60 0.51 -13.19
N THR A 163 13.22 -0.64 -12.65
CA THR A 163 14.07 -1.54 -11.89
C THR A 163 13.53 -2.97 -11.98
N SER A 164 14.41 -3.96 -12.02
CA SER A 164 14.03 -5.37 -11.91
C SER A 164 13.48 -5.75 -10.54
N ASN A 165 13.68 -4.89 -9.53
CA ASN A 165 13.17 -5.10 -8.18
C ASN A 165 11.67 -4.81 -8.03
N ARG A 166 11.03 -4.19 -9.03
CA ARG A 166 9.59 -3.91 -8.99
C ARG A 166 8.80 -4.95 -9.78
N THR A 167 7.74 -5.47 -9.18
CA THR A 167 6.79 -6.37 -9.82
C THR A 167 5.36 -5.98 -9.50
N GLU A 168 4.44 -6.33 -10.39
CA GLU A 168 3.02 -6.17 -10.17
C GLU A 168 2.49 -7.37 -9.38
N ALA A 169 1.92 -7.12 -8.21
CA ALA A 169 1.22 -8.11 -7.41
C ALA A 169 -0.29 -7.98 -7.61
N ARG A 170 -0.95 -9.09 -7.86
CA ARG A 170 -2.40 -9.22 -8.04
C ARG A 170 -2.95 -10.09 -6.95
N THR A 171 -3.85 -9.55 -6.15
CA THR A 171 -4.58 -10.27 -5.11
C THR A 171 -6.06 -10.15 -5.39
N TYR A 172 -6.76 -11.26 -5.41
CA TYR A 172 -8.21 -11.28 -5.55
C TYR A 172 -8.80 -12.41 -4.73
N GLY A 173 -10.02 -12.24 -4.28
CA GLY A 173 -10.67 -13.25 -3.48
C GLY A 173 -12.18 -13.09 -3.41
N ILE A 174 -12.79 -14.18 -2.97
CA ILE A 174 -14.22 -14.29 -2.70
C ILE A 174 -14.40 -14.81 -1.28
N SER A 175 -15.40 -14.29 -0.59
CA SER A 175 -15.64 -14.65 0.80
C SER A 175 -17.14 -14.71 1.10
N PRO A 176 -17.80 -15.86 0.85
CA PRO A 176 -19.16 -16.11 1.32
C PRO A 176 -19.18 -16.27 2.84
N TYR A 177 -20.21 -15.74 3.49
CA TYR A 177 -20.42 -15.91 4.92
C TYR A 177 -21.88 -15.85 5.31
N VAL A 178 -22.18 -16.52 6.40
CA VAL A 178 -23.45 -16.42 7.10
C VAL A 178 -23.26 -15.75 8.45
N GLN A 179 -24.20 -14.92 8.84
CA GLN A 179 -24.22 -14.30 10.15
C GLN A 179 -25.64 -14.21 10.68
N GLY A 180 -25.78 -14.19 11.98
CA GLY A 180 -27.07 -14.09 12.62
C GLY A 180 -26.97 -13.97 14.14
N HIS A 181 -28.12 -14.03 14.78
CA HIS A 181 -28.25 -14.00 16.24
C HIS A 181 -29.16 -15.13 16.70
N VAL A 182 -28.86 -15.69 17.85
CA VAL A 182 -29.74 -16.65 18.53
C VAL A 182 -30.43 -15.89 19.66
N GLY A 183 -31.57 -15.29 19.35
CA GLY A 183 -32.27 -14.40 20.28
C GLY A 183 -31.34 -13.30 20.79
N ASN A 184 -31.34 -13.09 22.12
CA ASN A 184 -30.42 -12.19 22.78
C ASN A 184 -29.22 -12.92 23.42
N ALA A 185 -29.02 -14.21 23.15
CA ALA A 185 -28.00 -15.02 23.80
C ALA A 185 -26.62 -14.79 23.17
N PHE A 186 -26.52 -14.88 21.86
CA PHE A 186 -25.27 -14.66 21.14
C PHE A 186 -25.49 -14.33 19.67
N SER A 187 -24.50 -13.67 19.06
CA SER A 187 -24.35 -13.50 17.63
C SER A 187 -23.33 -14.51 17.09
N TYR A 188 -23.48 -14.90 15.83
CA TYR A 188 -22.52 -15.79 15.17
C TYR A 188 -22.22 -15.33 13.75
N GLN A 189 -21.02 -15.69 13.27
CA GLN A 189 -20.58 -15.56 11.88
C GLN A 189 -19.75 -16.77 11.51
N LEU A 190 -20.04 -17.39 10.38
CA LEU A 190 -19.20 -18.39 9.74
C LEU A 190 -18.84 -17.93 8.35
N ARG A 191 -17.55 -17.81 8.06
CA ARG A 191 -17.00 -17.26 6.83
C ARG A 191 -16.03 -18.22 6.19
N TYR A 192 -16.18 -18.44 4.91
CA TYR A 192 -15.16 -19.00 4.04
C TYR A 192 -14.52 -17.89 3.22
N ARG A 193 -13.22 -17.98 2.97
CA ARG A 193 -12.48 -17.05 2.11
C ARG A 193 -11.51 -17.83 1.23
N ASP A 194 -11.58 -17.62 -0.08
CA ASP A 194 -10.57 -18.05 -1.05
C ASP A 194 -9.85 -16.81 -1.55
N THR A 195 -8.54 -16.78 -1.40
CA THR A 195 -7.70 -15.67 -1.84
C THR A 195 -6.56 -16.17 -2.69
N ARG A 196 -6.33 -15.53 -3.84
CA ARG A 196 -5.26 -15.86 -4.76
C ARG A 196 -4.34 -14.68 -4.96
N VAL A 197 -3.04 -14.94 -4.82
CA VAL A 197 -1.97 -13.97 -5.05
C VAL A 197 -1.11 -14.45 -6.20
N SER A 198 -0.86 -13.57 -7.15
CA SER A 198 0.04 -13.82 -8.28
C SER A 198 0.85 -12.56 -8.59
N THR A 199 2.01 -12.74 -9.20
CA THR A 199 2.86 -11.64 -9.67
C THR A 199 3.16 -11.79 -11.15
N ASN A 200 3.64 -10.73 -11.78
CA ASN A 200 4.11 -10.78 -13.17
C ASN A 200 5.48 -11.45 -13.31
N SER A 201 6.18 -11.69 -12.20
CA SER A 201 7.46 -12.38 -12.21
C SER A 201 7.25 -13.89 -12.32
N SER A 202 7.90 -14.53 -13.30
CA SER A 202 7.93 -15.99 -13.43
C SER A 202 8.73 -16.67 -12.31
N LEU A 203 9.56 -15.90 -11.59
CA LEU A 203 10.37 -16.36 -10.47
C LEU A 203 9.54 -16.54 -9.19
N LEU A 204 8.39 -15.89 -9.10
CA LEU A 204 7.58 -15.90 -7.89
C LEU A 204 6.38 -16.85 -8.08
N PRO A 205 6.19 -17.86 -7.21
CA PRO A 205 5.08 -18.78 -7.32
C PRO A 205 3.74 -18.08 -7.04
N LYS A 206 2.68 -18.66 -7.57
CA LYS A 206 1.32 -18.28 -7.23
C LYS A 206 0.96 -18.88 -5.88
N GLN A 207 0.24 -18.13 -5.07
CA GLN A 207 -0.27 -18.57 -3.78
C GLN A 207 -1.81 -18.58 -3.82
N GLU A 208 -2.39 -19.65 -3.31
CA GLU A 208 -3.80 -19.76 -3.00
C GLU A 208 -3.95 -19.98 -1.50
N THR A 209 -4.86 -19.24 -0.87
CA THR A 209 -5.14 -19.36 0.57
C THR A 209 -6.62 -19.57 0.77
N GLN A 210 -6.97 -20.67 1.41
CA GLN A 210 -8.33 -21.03 1.80
C GLN A 210 -8.46 -20.90 3.30
N GLU A 211 -9.39 -20.05 3.75
CA GLU A 211 -9.60 -19.75 5.16
C GLU A 211 -11.04 -20.02 5.55
N TRP A 212 -11.23 -20.67 6.70
CA TRP A 212 -12.49 -20.77 7.40
C TRP A 212 -12.38 -20.04 8.73
N THR A 213 -13.27 -19.10 8.97
CA THR A 213 -13.34 -18.41 10.26
C THR A 213 -14.74 -18.55 10.83
N GLY A 214 -14.81 -18.95 12.10
CA GLY A 214 -16.03 -19.02 12.88
C GLY A 214 -15.91 -18.12 14.09
N HIS A 215 -16.90 -17.29 14.35
CA HIS A 215 -16.98 -16.42 15.51
C HIS A 215 -18.36 -16.52 16.13
N ALA A 216 -18.42 -16.72 17.45
CA ALA A 216 -19.66 -16.63 18.23
C ALA A 216 -19.40 -15.85 19.49
N ALA A 217 -20.24 -14.88 19.82
CA ALA A 217 -20.04 -14.01 20.98
C ALA A 217 -21.36 -13.63 21.66
N SER A 218 -21.35 -13.65 22.99
CA SER A 218 -22.44 -13.14 23.79
C SER A 218 -22.40 -11.61 23.87
N PRO A 219 -23.54 -10.95 24.10
CA PRO A 219 -23.53 -9.54 24.50
C PRO A 219 -22.72 -9.36 25.79
N ILE A 220 -21.78 -8.42 25.79
CA ILE A 220 -20.99 -8.13 26.98
C ILE A 220 -21.76 -7.11 27.82
N ARG A 221 -22.19 -7.54 29.02
CA ARG A 221 -22.75 -6.66 30.08
C ARG A 221 -21.67 -6.48 31.15
N LEU A 222 -21.78 -7.19 32.27
CA LEU A 222 -20.68 -7.32 33.25
C LEU A 222 -19.71 -8.42 32.82
N PHE A 223 -20.26 -9.56 32.36
CA PHE A 223 -19.53 -10.68 31.79
C PHE A 223 -19.99 -10.97 30.37
N GLY A 224 -19.11 -11.52 29.58
CA GLY A 224 -19.36 -11.99 28.23
C GLY A 224 -18.38 -13.07 27.83
N TRP A 225 -18.65 -13.74 26.72
CA TRP A 225 -17.76 -14.73 26.15
C TRP A 225 -17.71 -14.62 24.62
N ALA A 226 -16.62 -15.11 24.04
CA ALA A 226 -16.49 -15.35 22.63
C ALA A 226 -15.81 -16.68 22.34
N LEU A 227 -16.16 -17.28 21.21
CA LEU A 227 -15.52 -18.47 20.65
C LEU A 227 -15.06 -18.13 19.25
N ASP A 228 -13.79 -18.38 18.96
CA ASP A 228 -13.16 -18.15 17.68
C ASP A 228 -12.61 -19.47 17.14
N TYR A 229 -12.84 -19.70 15.87
CA TYR A 229 -12.25 -20.78 15.09
C TYR A 229 -11.63 -20.21 13.83
N ASP A 230 -10.35 -20.49 13.62
CA ASP A 230 -9.63 -20.10 12.41
C ASP A 230 -8.94 -21.33 11.83
N ASN A 231 -9.15 -21.58 10.54
CA ASN A 231 -8.44 -22.60 9.79
C ASN A 231 -7.95 -22.00 8.47
N SER A 232 -6.65 -22.02 8.25
CA SER A 232 -6.01 -21.49 7.06
C SER A 232 -5.21 -22.60 6.38
N ASN A 233 -5.39 -22.76 5.07
CA ASN A 233 -4.66 -23.67 4.22
C ASN A 233 -4.02 -22.88 3.07
N ILE A 234 -2.70 -22.93 2.98
CA ILE A 234 -1.90 -22.19 2.00
C ILE A 234 -1.28 -23.17 1.01
N ILE A 235 -1.55 -22.95 -0.26
CA ILE A 235 -1.11 -23.77 -1.37
C ILE A 235 -0.24 -22.94 -2.29
N TYR A 236 0.99 -23.40 -2.54
CA TYR A 236 1.90 -22.79 -3.52
C TYR A 236 1.94 -23.66 -4.78
N ASN A 237 1.60 -23.08 -5.93
CA ASN A 237 1.69 -23.77 -7.22
C ASN A 237 3.17 -23.85 -7.65
N ASN A 238 3.60 -25.04 -8.05
CA ASN A 238 4.95 -25.38 -8.53
C ASN A 238 6.05 -25.51 -7.46
N TYR A 239 5.69 -25.91 -6.23
CA TYR A 239 6.70 -26.12 -5.18
C TYR A 239 6.55 -27.43 -4.42
N ALA A 240 7.68 -28.06 -4.14
CA ALA A 240 7.78 -29.28 -3.34
C ALA A 240 7.42 -29.09 -1.85
N ALA A 241 7.23 -27.86 -1.41
CA ALA A 241 6.95 -27.51 -0.01
C ALA A 241 5.57 -27.94 0.50
N GLY A 242 4.69 -28.45 -0.37
CA GLY A 242 3.39 -28.94 0.05
C GLY A 242 2.43 -27.85 0.52
N HIS A 243 1.42 -28.29 1.24
CA HIS A 243 0.42 -27.44 1.86
C HIS A 243 0.88 -27.01 3.25
N GLN A 244 0.75 -25.73 3.54
CA GLN A 244 0.91 -25.22 4.90
C GLN A 244 -0.46 -24.98 5.50
N TYR A 245 -0.71 -25.48 6.70
CA TYR A 245 -1.97 -25.24 7.37
C TYR A 245 -1.79 -24.77 8.81
N SER A 246 -2.80 -24.07 9.29
CA SER A 246 -2.93 -23.66 10.67
C SER A 246 -4.39 -23.76 11.10
N ARG A 247 -4.64 -24.31 12.26
CA ARG A 247 -5.96 -24.35 12.92
C ARG A 247 -5.83 -23.75 14.30
N LEU A 248 -6.77 -22.91 14.67
CA LEU A 248 -6.81 -22.26 15.97
C LEU A 248 -8.23 -22.33 16.52
N TYR A 249 -8.34 -22.74 17.78
CA TYR A 249 -9.54 -22.73 18.57
C TYR A 249 -9.30 -21.87 19.78
N ARG A 250 -10.10 -20.85 20.02
CA ARG A 250 -9.95 -19.92 21.14
C ARG A 250 -11.29 -19.68 21.81
N GLY A 251 -11.31 -19.78 23.14
CA GLY A 251 -12.38 -19.29 23.98
C GLY A 251 -11.91 -18.06 24.74
N THR A 252 -12.67 -17.01 24.77
CA THR A 252 -12.37 -15.76 25.47
C THR A 252 -13.48 -15.43 26.45
N LEU A 253 -13.14 -15.11 27.69
CA LEU A 253 -14.02 -14.59 28.71
C LEU A 253 -13.75 -13.10 28.90
N TYR A 254 -14.80 -12.31 28.95
CA TYR A 254 -14.74 -10.87 29.15
C TYR A 254 -15.32 -10.49 30.51
N TYR A 255 -14.66 -9.57 31.18
CA TYR A 255 -15.14 -8.87 32.37
C TYR A 255 -15.11 -7.37 32.12
N GLN A 256 -16.26 -6.72 32.15
CA GLN A 256 -16.41 -5.29 31.90
C GLN A 256 -17.02 -4.61 33.11
N PRO A 257 -16.17 -4.22 34.11
CA PRO A 257 -16.63 -3.56 35.33
C PRO A 257 -17.24 -2.18 35.06
N ASP A 258 -16.78 -1.51 34.02
CA ASP A 258 -17.23 -0.19 33.57
C ASP A 258 -17.25 -0.16 32.02
N ILE A 259 -18.02 0.77 31.46
CA ILE A 259 -18.11 1.03 30.03
C ILE A 259 -16.76 1.41 29.41
N THR A 260 -15.84 1.97 30.20
CA THR A 260 -14.51 2.40 29.76
C THR A 260 -13.46 1.30 29.81
N LEU A 261 -13.67 0.25 30.60
CA LEU A 261 -12.67 -0.78 30.86
C LEU A 261 -13.23 -2.18 30.60
N ARG A 262 -12.53 -2.95 29.77
CA ARG A 262 -12.80 -4.36 29.53
C ARG A 262 -11.52 -5.16 29.71
N LEU A 263 -11.59 -6.19 30.53
CA LEU A 263 -10.57 -7.20 30.70
C LEU A 263 -10.99 -8.47 29.97
N SER A 264 -10.04 -9.23 29.48
CA SER A 264 -10.27 -10.54 28.89
C SER A 264 -9.24 -11.57 29.32
N ALA A 265 -9.67 -12.80 29.39
CA ALA A 265 -8.81 -13.97 29.55
C ALA A 265 -9.18 -14.97 28.45
N ASP A 266 -8.21 -15.49 27.75
CA ASP A 266 -8.39 -16.42 26.66
C ASP A 266 -7.60 -17.69 26.86
N GLY A 267 -8.13 -18.79 26.29
CA GLY A 267 -7.49 -20.09 26.28
C GLY A 267 -7.98 -20.94 25.13
N GLY A 268 -7.16 -21.91 24.71
CA GLY A 268 -7.51 -22.74 23.58
C GLY A 268 -6.36 -23.64 23.11
N ALA A 269 -6.42 -24.01 21.85
CA ALA A 269 -5.41 -24.85 21.21
C ALA A 269 -5.13 -24.38 19.78
N GLU A 270 -3.92 -24.56 19.32
CA GLU A 270 -3.52 -24.35 17.94
C GLU A 270 -2.72 -25.53 17.40
N GLU A 271 -2.91 -25.80 16.13
CA GLU A 271 -2.27 -26.87 15.40
C GLU A 271 -1.72 -26.31 14.08
N ASN A 272 -0.47 -26.61 13.72
CA ASN A 272 0.13 -26.21 12.46
C ASN A 272 1.24 -27.15 12.02
N ASN A 273 1.62 -27.07 10.72
CA ASN A 273 2.72 -27.84 10.13
C ASN A 273 3.88 -26.96 9.65
N TYR A 274 4.07 -25.80 10.25
CA TYR A 274 5.11 -24.84 9.83
C TYR A 274 6.55 -25.34 10.01
N PHE A 275 6.77 -26.34 10.87
CA PHE A 275 8.10 -26.90 11.22
C PHE A 275 8.35 -28.31 10.67
N LEU A 276 7.82 -28.68 9.50
CA LEU A 276 7.88 -30.02 8.93
C LEU A 276 7.14 -31.10 9.74
N GLU A 277 6.93 -30.91 11.01
CA GLU A 277 6.16 -31.77 11.89
C GLU A 277 4.88 -31.05 12.32
N GLN A 278 3.81 -31.79 12.37
CA GLN A 278 2.55 -31.32 12.93
C GLN A 278 2.77 -31.08 14.43
N ARG A 279 2.48 -29.84 14.89
CA ARG A 279 2.57 -29.47 16.29
C ARG A 279 1.23 -28.97 16.78
N SER A 280 0.82 -29.51 17.92
CA SER A 280 -0.33 -29.01 18.68
C SER A 280 0.16 -28.35 19.95
N ASN A 281 -0.30 -27.13 20.22
CA ASN A 281 0.08 -26.35 21.37
C ASN A 281 -1.15 -25.75 22.03
N SER A 282 -1.14 -25.67 23.37
CA SER A 282 -2.13 -24.89 24.09
C SER A 282 -1.84 -23.40 23.95
N ILE A 283 -2.88 -22.61 23.87
CA ILE A 283 -2.81 -21.15 23.90
C ILE A 283 -3.49 -20.65 25.17
N TYR A 284 -2.96 -19.59 25.74
CA TYR A 284 -3.58 -18.88 26.84
C TYR A 284 -3.08 -17.44 26.88
N GLY A 285 -3.95 -16.54 27.30
CA GLY A 285 -3.64 -15.13 27.24
C GLY A 285 -4.54 -14.26 28.10
N ALA A 286 -4.22 -12.98 28.07
CA ALA A 286 -5.00 -11.96 28.74
C ALA A 286 -5.00 -10.68 27.90
N GLY A 287 -6.10 -9.93 27.98
CA GLY A 287 -6.27 -8.69 27.24
C GLY A 287 -6.88 -7.58 28.10
N LEU A 288 -6.61 -6.35 27.66
CA LEU A 288 -7.12 -5.12 28.23
C LEU A 288 -7.61 -4.23 27.09
N SER A 289 -8.84 -3.73 27.18
CA SER A 289 -9.35 -2.68 26.30
C SER A 289 -9.82 -1.51 27.18
N TRP A 290 -9.18 -0.36 26.99
CA TRP A 290 -9.44 0.84 27.79
C TRP A 290 -9.85 2.01 26.89
N ARG A 291 -11.04 2.54 27.14
CA ARG A 291 -11.67 3.62 26.36
C ARG A 291 -12.15 4.72 27.30
N PRO A 292 -11.21 5.49 27.92
CA PRO A 292 -11.56 6.51 28.91
C PRO A 292 -12.46 7.62 28.34
N THR A 293 -12.36 7.84 27.05
CA THR A 293 -13.21 8.81 26.31
C THR A 293 -13.54 8.27 24.93
N PRO A 294 -14.56 8.79 24.24
CA PRO A 294 -14.84 8.46 22.84
C PRO A 294 -13.70 8.83 21.86
N LEU A 295 -12.70 9.59 22.33
CA LEU A 295 -11.58 10.08 21.54
C LEU A 295 -10.30 9.28 21.76
N THR A 296 -10.27 8.44 22.78
CA THR A 296 -9.06 7.69 23.19
C THR A 296 -9.39 6.21 23.35
N SER A 297 -8.62 5.35 22.73
CA SER A 297 -8.67 3.89 22.94
C SER A 297 -7.28 3.31 23.05
N ALA A 298 -7.12 2.36 23.97
CA ALA A 298 -5.94 1.55 24.13
C ALA A 298 -6.37 0.08 24.26
N ASP A 299 -5.80 -0.77 23.42
CA ASP A 299 -6.05 -2.20 23.44
C ASP A 299 -4.71 -2.92 23.59
N LEU A 300 -4.64 -3.89 24.49
CA LEU A 300 -3.49 -4.76 24.71
C LEU A 300 -3.98 -6.20 24.79
N ASN A 301 -3.31 -7.08 24.07
CA ASN A 301 -3.48 -8.53 24.21
C ASN A 301 -2.12 -9.20 24.26
N VAL A 302 -1.93 -10.11 25.19
CA VAL A 302 -0.72 -10.91 25.37
C VAL A 302 -1.13 -12.36 25.46
N GLU A 303 -0.62 -13.19 24.56
CA GLU A 303 -1.02 -14.58 24.41
C GLU A 303 0.23 -15.47 24.24
N HIS A 304 0.27 -16.57 24.95
CA HIS A 304 1.28 -17.60 24.73
C HIS A 304 0.88 -18.48 23.56
N ARG A 305 1.78 -18.63 22.60
CA ARG A 305 1.59 -19.35 21.32
C ARG A 305 2.75 -20.30 21.07
N PHE A 306 2.66 -21.14 20.04
CA PHE A 306 3.71 -22.09 19.64
C PHE A 306 5.09 -21.43 19.38
N PHE A 307 5.13 -20.17 18.99
CA PHE A 307 6.35 -19.39 18.75
C PHE A 307 6.80 -18.55 19.96
N GLY A 308 6.21 -18.74 21.12
CA GLY A 308 6.41 -17.98 22.33
C GLY A 308 5.31 -16.96 22.59
N THR A 309 5.66 -15.75 23.01
CA THR A 309 4.67 -14.75 23.38
C THR A 309 4.27 -13.87 22.19
N SER A 310 3.02 -13.97 21.78
CA SER A 310 2.33 -13.02 20.91
C SER A 310 1.97 -11.77 21.71
N ARG A 311 2.10 -10.61 21.09
CA ARG A 311 1.73 -9.33 21.71
C ARG A 311 1.06 -8.46 20.67
N LEU A 312 -0.10 -7.94 21.02
CA LEU A 312 -0.83 -6.96 20.23
C LEU A 312 -1.13 -5.77 21.13
N ALA A 313 -0.65 -4.59 20.75
CA ALA A 313 -0.96 -3.36 21.45
C ALA A 313 -1.35 -2.29 20.44
N SER A 314 -2.42 -1.57 20.73
CA SER A 314 -2.81 -0.42 19.92
C SER A 314 -3.24 0.74 20.82
N PHE A 315 -2.80 1.93 20.47
CA PHE A 315 -3.21 3.18 21.07
C PHE A 315 -3.69 4.13 19.99
N ARG A 316 -4.87 4.67 20.16
CA ARG A 316 -5.45 5.68 19.28
C ARG A 316 -5.97 6.84 20.10
N HIS A 317 -5.57 8.03 19.70
CA HIS A 317 -6.09 9.27 20.29
C HIS A 317 -6.40 10.26 19.18
N ARG A 318 -7.53 10.94 19.28
CA ARG A 318 -7.89 12.00 18.34
C ARG A 318 -8.35 13.24 19.06
N THR A 319 -8.05 14.37 18.48
CA THR A 319 -8.62 15.67 18.83
C THR A 319 -9.36 16.23 17.62
N ARG A 320 -9.82 17.46 17.72
CA ARG A 320 -10.43 18.16 16.58
C ARG A 320 -9.47 18.34 15.39
N LEU A 321 -8.18 18.41 15.64
CA LEU A 321 -7.14 18.75 14.65
C LEU A 321 -6.06 17.69 14.53
N THR A 322 -6.00 16.71 15.41
CA THR A 322 -4.93 15.71 15.41
C THR A 322 -5.49 14.29 15.54
N ALA A 323 -4.80 13.33 14.92
CA ALA A 323 -4.97 11.91 15.16
C ALA A 323 -3.62 11.26 15.41
N TRP A 324 -3.56 10.41 16.43
CA TRP A 324 -2.39 9.67 16.87
C TRP A 324 -2.72 8.18 16.82
N THR A 325 -1.84 7.41 16.24
CA THR A 325 -1.97 5.96 16.22
C THR A 325 -0.61 5.35 16.49
N VAL A 326 -0.56 4.47 17.47
CA VAL A 326 0.60 3.62 17.77
C VAL A 326 0.10 2.19 17.79
N ALA A 327 0.76 1.31 17.05
CA ALA A 327 0.42 -0.11 17.00
C ALA A 327 1.70 -0.94 17.12
N TYR A 328 1.67 -1.94 17.97
CA TYR A 328 2.71 -2.94 18.09
C TYR A 328 2.09 -4.32 17.92
N SER A 329 2.73 -5.16 17.12
CA SER A 329 2.32 -6.54 16.94
C SER A 329 3.53 -7.48 16.88
N LYS A 330 3.42 -8.63 17.53
CA LYS A 330 4.33 -9.77 17.33
C LYS A 330 3.45 -10.99 17.05
N ASN A 331 3.39 -11.41 15.80
CA ASN A 331 2.53 -12.50 15.37
C ASN A 331 3.08 -13.17 14.10
N VAL A 332 2.53 -14.34 13.80
CA VAL A 332 2.79 -15.06 12.57
C VAL A 332 2.12 -14.35 11.40
N SER A 333 2.81 -14.26 10.28
CA SER A 333 2.29 -13.64 9.05
C SER A 333 2.68 -14.45 7.83
N THR A 334 1.80 -14.43 6.84
CA THR A 334 2.04 -14.95 5.49
C THR A 334 2.37 -13.80 4.54
N TYR A 335 2.94 -14.10 3.37
CA TYR A 335 3.20 -13.07 2.35
C TYR A 335 1.95 -12.28 1.96
N GLN A 336 0.82 -12.96 1.79
CA GLN A 336 -0.46 -12.31 1.51
C GLN A 336 -0.83 -11.29 2.58
N GLN A 337 -0.67 -11.65 3.86
CA GLN A 337 -0.95 -10.73 4.98
C GLN A 337 0.02 -9.55 4.99
N LEU A 338 1.30 -9.77 4.64
CA LEU A 338 2.28 -8.69 4.51
C LEU A 338 1.92 -7.68 3.42
N LEU A 339 1.32 -8.13 2.31
CA LEU A 339 0.85 -7.24 1.22
C LEU A 339 -0.38 -6.43 1.61
N THR A 340 -1.25 -6.97 2.46
CA THR A 340 -2.55 -6.37 2.79
C THR A 340 -2.53 -5.44 3.98
N VAL A 341 -1.44 -5.40 4.76
CA VAL A 341 -1.32 -4.49 5.91
C VAL A 341 -1.16 -3.05 5.44
N PRO A 342 -2.13 -2.15 5.69
CA PRO A 342 -2.02 -0.74 5.32
C PRO A 342 -0.99 -0.06 6.22
N LEU A 343 0.16 0.26 5.68
CA LEU A 343 1.27 0.84 6.40
C LEU A 343 1.29 2.35 6.25
N GLY A 344 1.19 3.09 7.35
CA GLY A 344 1.31 4.54 7.38
C GLY A 344 0.29 5.25 6.50
N ASN A 345 -0.95 4.80 6.51
CA ASN A 345 -2.01 5.29 5.63
C ASN A 345 -2.47 6.69 6.04
N THR A 346 -2.07 7.70 5.28
CA THR A 346 -2.52 9.09 5.46
C THR A 346 -4.05 9.19 5.37
N ALA A 347 -4.66 8.40 4.48
CA ALA A 347 -6.11 8.36 4.34
C ALA A 347 -6.80 7.87 5.62
N ALA A 348 -6.25 6.87 6.31
CA ALA A 348 -6.82 6.38 7.57
C ALA A 348 -6.70 7.40 8.71
N LEU A 349 -5.59 8.15 8.78
CA LEU A 349 -5.45 9.25 9.73
C LEU A 349 -6.45 10.37 9.45
N LEU A 350 -6.62 10.73 8.17
CA LEU A 350 -7.62 11.72 7.75
C LEU A 350 -9.04 11.26 8.06
N ASP A 351 -9.38 10.01 7.76
CA ASP A 351 -10.67 9.42 8.10
C ASP A 351 -10.95 9.53 9.61
N THR A 352 -9.94 9.19 10.44
CA THR A 352 -10.02 9.30 11.90
C THR A 352 -10.26 10.74 12.36
N ILE A 353 -9.57 11.73 11.78
CA ILE A 353 -9.75 13.15 12.11
C ILE A 353 -11.13 13.63 11.67
N LEU A 354 -11.54 13.29 10.46
CA LEU A 354 -12.80 13.74 9.88
C LEU A 354 -14.03 13.05 10.49
N ALA A 355 -13.88 11.88 11.11
CA ALA A 355 -14.96 11.14 11.77
C ALA A 355 -15.74 11.95 12.82
N ALA A 356 -15.10 12.98 13.40
CA ALA A 356 -15.78 13.89 14.33
C ALA A 356 -16.68 14.90 13.64
N ARG A 357 -16.45 15.19 12.34
CA ARG A 357 -17.19 16.21 11.58
C ARG A 357 -18.17 15.60 10.57
N ILE A 358 -17.81 14.44 10.05
CA ILE A 358 -18.56 13.71 9.03
C ILE A 358 -18.81 12.30 9.58
N PRO A 359 -19.94 12.06 10.29
CA PRO A 359 -20.26 10.77 10.88
C PRO A 359 -20.50 9.69 9.82
N ASP A 360 -21.13 10.04 8.70
CA ASP A 360 -21.40 9.11 7.60
C ASP A 360 -20.10 8.61 6.97
N PRO A 361 -19.82 7.29 6.95
CA PRO A 361 -18.57 6.74 6.44
C PRO A 361 -18.40 6.94 4.93
N VAL A 362 -19.49 6.98 4.15
CA VAL A 362 -19.42 7.16 2.69
C VAL A 362 -19.07 8.61 2.35
N GLU A 363 -19.73 9.56 2.98
CA GLU A 363 -19.43 10.99 2.82
C GLU A 363 -18.02 11.31 3.31
N ARG A 364 -17.60 10.69 4.42
CA ARG A 364 -16.28 10.88 4.99
C ARG A 364 -15.18 10.34 4.07
N GLN A 365 -15.37 9.16 3.47
CA GLN A 365 -14.43 8.63 2.49
C GLN A 365 -14.30 9.56 1.28
N ALA A 366 -15.41 10.08 0.76
CA ALA A 366 -15.39 11.05 -0.33
C ALA A 366 -14.62 12.33 0.05
N ALA A 367 -14.80 12.83 1.28
CA ALA A 367 -14.08 13.99 1.79
C ALA A 367 -12.57 13.73 1.96
N VAL A 368 -12.18 12.55 2.43
CA VAL A 368 -10.78 12.11 2.51
C VAL A 368 -10.15 12.10 1.13
N GLU A 369 -10.79 11.48 0.16
CA GLU A 369 -10.29 11.40 -1.21
C GLU A 369 -10.18 12.78 -1.86
N GLN A 370 -11.18 13.63 -1.67
CA GLN A 370 -11.15 15.01 -2.15
C GLN A 370 -9.99 15.78 -1.53
N PHE A 371 -9.77 15.63 -0.22
CA PHE A 371 -8.66 16.27 0.47
C PHE A 371 -7.31 15.82 -0.09
N LEU A 372 -7.08 14.53 -0.25
CA LEU A 372 -5.83 14.00 -0.79
C LEU A 372 -5.57 14.51 -2.22
N ARG A 373 -6.62 14.59 -3.04
CA ARG A 373 -6.52 15.13 -4.41
C ARG A 373 -6.15 16.61 -4.43
N THR A 374 -6.86 17.42 -3.65
CA THR A 374 -6.65 18.89 -3.65
C THR A 374 -5.38 19.30 -2.94
N SER A 375 -4.97 18.57 -1.91
CA SER A 375 -3.72 18.82 -1.21
C SER A 375 -2.49 18.26 -1.92
N GLY A 376 -2.64 17.26 -2.81
CA GLY A 376 -1.53 16.56 -3.44
C GLY A 376 -0.70 15.68 -2.50
N ILE A 377 -1.16 15.47 -1.27
CA ILE A 377 -0.49 14.62 -0.28
C ILE A 377 -0.59 13.16 -0.72
N PRO A 378 0.50 12.38 -0.67
CA PRO A 378 0.44 10.97 -1.00
C PRO A 378 -0.48 10.22 -0.01
N PRO A 379 -1.33 9.29 -0.51
CA PRO A 379 -2.23 8.51 0.34
C PRO A 379 -1.50 7.58 1.31
N PHE A 380 -0.23 7.27 1.01
CA PHE A 380 0.64 6.41 1.81
C PHE A 380 1.94 7.13 2.14
N LEU A 381 2.38 7.05 3.38
CA LEU A 381 3.71 7.45 3.83
C LEU A 381 4.67 6.26 3.78
N SER A 382 5.88 6.46 4.27
CA SER A 382 6.91 5.43 4.33
C SER A 382 6.42 4.16 5.06
N ALA A 383 6.76 3.01 4.51
CA ALA A 383 6.38 1.71 5.02
C ALA A 383 7.52 0.70 4.87
N SER A 384 7.49 -0.38 5.65
CA SER A 384 8.34 -1.53 5.38
C SER A 384 7.97 -2.13 4.03
N VAL A 385 8.98 -2.57 3.29
CA VAL A 385 8.76 -3.32 2.05
C VAL A 385 8.26 -4.71 2.41
N ALA A 386 7.07 -5.05 1.93
CA ALA A 386 6.62 -6.44 1.91
C ALA A 386 7.42 -7.15 0.81
N PHE A 387 8.39 -7.94 1.18
CA PHE A 387 9.14 -8.74 0.22
C PHE A 387 8.52 -10.13 0.09
N PHE A 388 8.66 -10.71 -1.10
CA PHE A 388 8.11 -12.01 -1.38
C PHE A 388 8.77 -13.10 -0.53
N THR A 389 7.98 -13.94 0.09
CA THR A 389 8.43 -15.14 0.80
C THR A 389 7.37 -16.24 0.70
N GLN A 390 7.82 -17.47 0.51
CA GLN A 390 6.97 -18.66 0.63
C GLN A 390 6.92 -19.20 2.06
N GLN A 391 7.75 -18.62 2.93
CA GLN A 391 7.82 -19.02 4.32
C GLN A 391 6.75 -18.31 5.14
N VAL A 392 6.22 -19.01 6.10
CA VAL A 392 5.51 -18.39 7.20
C VAL A 392 6.54 -17.70 8.08
N VAL A 393 6.30 -16.47 8.42
CA VAL A 393 7.25 -15.63 9.14
C VAL A 393 6.68 -15.18 10.48
N LEU A 394 7.55 -15.05 11.47
CA LEU A 394 7.25 -14.29 12.67
C LEU A 394 7.59 -12.83 12.39
N GLN A 395 6.58 -11.98 12.43
CA GLN A 395 6.75 -10.54 12.26
C GLN A 395 6.56 -9.82 13.59
N GLU A 396 7.57 -9.08 13.99
CA GLU A 396 7.51 -8.10 15.08
C GLU A 396 7.51 -6.70 14.47
N ARG A 397 6.45 -5.92 14.75
CA ARG A 397 6.22 -4.66 14.09
C ARG A 397 5.74 -3.59 15.07
N LEU A 398 6.33 -2.41 14.96
CA LEU A 398 5.91 -1.18 15.63
C LEU A 398 5.65 -0.12 14.58
N ASP A 399 4.48 0.48 14.61
CA ASP A 399 4.09 1.61 13.79
C ASP A 399 3.62 2.76 14.68
N ALA A 400 4.07 3.96 14.37
CA ALA A 400 3.61 5.18 15.00
C ALA A 400 3.28 6.22 13.92
N SER A 401 2.11 6.80 13.99
CA SER A 401 1.65 7.79 13.01
C SER A 401 0.92 8.93 13.69
N VAL A 402 1.16 10.14 13.18
CA VAL A 402 0.53 11.38 13.66
C VAL A 402 0.07 12.19 12.47
N GLY A 403 -1.19 12.59 12.50
CA GLY A 403 -1.77 13.54 11.55
C GLY A 403 -2.18 14.84 12.27
N ILE A 404 -1.81 15.96 11.70
CA ILE A 404 -2.17 17.29 12.18
C ILE A 404 -2.84 18.05 11.05
N LEU A 405 -4.09 18.47 11.25
CA LEU A 405 -4.89 19.16 10.24
C LEU A 405 -5.23 20.57 10.70
N GLY A 406 -4.45 21.55 10.25
CA GLY A 406 -4.71 22.97 10.48
C GLY A 406 -5.64 23.58 9.42
N ARG A 407 -5.90 24.89 9.53
CA ARG A 407 -6.79 25.60 8.58
C ARG A 407 -6.24 25.66 7.15
N ARG A 408 -4.94 25.82 6.98
CA ARG A 408 -4.25 25.96 5.68
C ARG A 408 -3.03 25.06 5.56
N SER A 409 -2.74 24.28 6.58
CA SER A 409 -1.56 23.41 6.60
C SER A 409 -1.96 22.06 7.17
N SER A 410 -1.41 20.99 6.62
CA SER A 410 -1.51 19.66 7.20
C SER A 410 -0.14 19.02 7.25
N VAL A 411 0.12 18.25 8.28
CA VAL A 411 1.36 17.51 8.48
C VAL A 411 1.02 16.09 8.88
N PHE A 412 1.67 15.14 8.24
CA PHE A 412 1.58 13.72 8.54
C PHE A 412 2.97 13.18 8.78
N LEU A 413 3.14 12.49 9.88
CA LEU A 413 4.38 11.85 10.29
C LEU A 413 4.09 10.37 10.49
N ASN A 414 5.03 9.53 10.10
CA ASN A 414 5.02 8.12 10.49
C ASN A 414 6.44 7.64 10.76
N ALA A 415 6.55 6.66 11.64
CA ALA A 415 7.75 5.88 11.87
C ALA A 415 7.36 4.41 12.03
N PHE A 416 8.22 3.53 11.57
CA PHE A 416 8.00 2.09 11.73
C PHE A 416 9.30 1.36 12.03
N ARG A 417 9.17 0.21 12.69
CA ARG A 417 10.20 -0.81 12.81
C ARG A 417 9.54 -2.17 12.60
N ALA A 418 10.08 -2.97 11.69
CA ALA A 418 9.60 -4.31 11.41
C ALA A 418 10.78 -5.28 11.43
N LYS A 419 10.69 -6.34 12.21
CA LYS A 419 11.61 -7.48 12.21
C LYS A 419 10.84 -8.68 11.69
N THR A 420 11.39 -9.34 10.68
CA THR A 420 10.78 -10.51 10.03
C THR A 420 11.74 -11.68 10.17
N GLU A 421 11.31 -12.73 10.83
CA GLU A 421 12.08 -13.96 11.07
C GLU A 421 11.38 -15.14 10.39
N PRO A 422 12.11 -16.02 9.66
CA PRO A 422 11.52 -17.23 9.10
C PRO A 422 11.15 -18.20 10.22
N LEU A 423 9.95 -18.76 10.17
CA LEU A 423 9.53 -19.83 11.08
C LEU A 423 9.79 -21.22 10.51
N THR A 424 9.87 -21.32 9.19
CA THR A 424 10.13 -22.60 8.50
C THR A 424 11.61 -22.72 8.18
N SER A 425 12.28 -23.75 8.69
CA SER A 425 13.64 -24.11 8.31
C SER A 425 13.61 -25.04 7.07
N ASN A 426 14.57 -24.89 6.16
CA ASN A 426 14.85 -25.79 5.04
C ASN A 426 14.00 -25.64 3.76
N PHE A 427 13.69 -24.43 3.32
CA PHE A 427 13.26 -24.23 1.94
C PHE A 427 14.47 -23.91 1.05
N THR A 428 14.79 -24.79 0.11
CA THR A 428 15.63 -24.46 -1.04
C THR A 428 14.77 -23.71 -2.04
N SER A 429 14.86 -22.39 -2.04
CA SER A 429 14.20 -21.57 -3.04
C SER A 429 15.03 -21.56 -4.33
N ALA A 430 14.38 -21.74 -5.47
CA ALA A 430 15.00 -21.55 -6.79
C ALA A 430 15.27 -20.08 -7.11
N VAL A 431 14.81 -19.15 -6.26
CA VAL A 431 14.95 -17.70 -6.45
C VAL A 431 16.06 -17.16 -5.56
N PRO A 432 17.11 -16.56 -6.11
CA PRO A 432 18.25 -16.06 -5.33
C PRO A 432 17.88 -15.06 -4.23
N ASP A 433 16.87 -14.22 -4.44
CA ASP A 433 16.47 -13.18 -3.48
C ASP A 433 15.45 -13.67 -2.44
N ALA A 434 14.66 -14.70 -2.73
CA ALA A 434 13.88 -15.41 -1.72
C ALA A 434 14.77 -16.20 -0.74
N PHE A 435 16.03 -16.35 -1.09
CA PHE A 435 17.08 -16.93 -0.27
C PHE A 435 17.46 -16.04 0.93
N LEU A 436 17.19 -14.75 0.89
CA LEU A 436 17.58 -13.81 1.94
C LEU A 436 16.97 -14.17 3.31
N LEU A 437 15.70 -14.57 3.36
CA LEU A 437 15.08 -15.00 4.62
C LEU A 437 15.63 -16.33 5.15
N SER A 438 16.07 -17.23 4.27
CA SER A 438 16.70 -18.49 4.71
C SER A 438 18.03 -18.27 5.42
N GLN A 439 18.64 -17.10 5.25
CA GLN A 439 19.92 -16.73 5.84
C GLN A 439 19.79 -16.02 7.20
N GLY A 440 18.60 -15.58 7.59
CA GLY A 440 18.41 -14.95 8.89
C GLY A 440 17.33 -13.85 8.91
N PRO A 441 17.10 -13.25 10.08
CA PRO A 441 16.09 -12.22 10.25
C PRO A 441 16.44 -10.94 9.50
N ILE A 442 15.40 -10.31 8.91
CA ILE A 442 15.50 -8.99 8.26
C ILE A 442 14.83 -7.95 9.15
N THR A 443 15.58 -6.92 9.51
CA THR A 443 15.06 -5.76 10.23
C THR A 443 14.94 -4.57 9.27
N GLN A 444 13.76 -3.98 9.21
CA GLN A 444 13.49 -2.74 8.48
C GLN A 444 13.03 -1.67 9.46
N HIS A 445 13.47 -0.46 9.27
CA HIS A 445 12.95 0.70 10.00
C HIS A 445 12.97 1.94 9.12
N GLY A 446 12.11 2.86 9.41
CA GLY A 446 12.06 4.08 8.62
C GLY A 446 11.11 5.11 9.22
N PHE A 447 11.17 6.28 8.62
CA PHE A 447 10.28 7.37 8.93
C PHE A 447 9.89 8.12 7.66
N GLY A 448 8.72 8.74 7.70
CA GLY A 448 8.20 9.57 6.63
C GLY A 448 7.53 10.80 7.19
N VAL A 449 7.66 11.88 6.46
CA VAL A 449 6.93 13.12 6.70
C VAL A 449 6.33 13.60 5.39
N SER A 450 5.08 14.05 5.46
CA SER A 450 4.43 14.78 4.37
C SER A 450 3.75 16.01 4.95
N ALA A 451 3.98 17.13 4.34
CA ALA A 451 3.39 18.40 4.74
C ALA A 451 2.77 19.10 3.54
N SER A 452 1.60 19.69 3.72
CA SER A 452 1.00 20.56 2.73
C SER A 452 0.69 21.93 3.32
N ARG A 453 0.79 22.96 2.49
CA ARG A 453 0.38 24.30 2.82
C ARG A 453 -0.37 24.93 1.66
N GLN A 454 -1.58 25.34 1.93
CA GLN A 454 -2.38 26.12 0.99
C GLN A 454 -1.85 27.55 0.95
N LEU A 455 -1.16 27.92 -0.15
CA LEU A 455 -0.60 29.24 -0.37
C LEU A 455 -1.68 30.25 -0.76
N THR A 456 -2.59 29.80 -1.64
CA THR A 456 -3.81 30.52 -2.04
C THR A 456 -4.98 29.54 -2.02
N PRO A 457 -6.24 30.00 -2.14
CA PRO A 457 -7.38 29.08 -2.24
C PRO A 457 -7.27 28.03 -3.36
N LEU A 458 -6.48 28.31 -4.40
CA LEU A 458 -6.31 27.44 -5.57
C LEU A 458 -4.94 26.79 -5.67
N THR A 459 -3.99 27.14 -4.79
CA THR A 459 -2.60 26.70 -4.91
C THR A 459 -2.11 26.10 -3.60
N THR A 460 -1.61 24.88 -3.66
CA THR A 460 -1.07 24.15 -2.51
C THR A 460 0.37 23.70 -2.79
N LEU A 461 1.26 23.98 -1.85
CA LEU A 461 2.62 23.46 -1.82
C LEU A 461 2.64 22.17 -0.99
N VAL A 462 3.27 21.12 -1.50
CA VAL A 462 3.39 19.83 -0.85
C VAL A 462 4.84 19.41 -0.81
N GLY A 463 5.33 19.04 0.37
CA GLY A 463 6.63 18.43 0.56
C GLY A 463 6.50 17.06 1.19
N SER A 464 7.28 16.09 0.74
CA SER A 464 7.41 14.79 1.37
C SER A 464 8.86 14.36 1.45
N ALA A 465 9.22 13.69 2.55
CA ALA A 465 10.53 13.10 2.77
C ALA A 465 10.33 11.73 3.43
N ASN A 466 10.98 10.71 2.88
CA ASN A 466 10.93 9.36 3.40
C ASN A 466 12.34 8.80 3.46
N ARG A 467 12.63 8.04 4.52
CA ARG A 467 13.86 7.29 4.67
C ARG A 467 13.55 5.91 5.22
N THR A 468 14.09 4.90 4.57
CA THR A 468 13.98 3.51 5.01
C THR A 468 15.35 2.87 5.04
N TYR A 469 15.54 2.00 6.03
CA TYR A 469 16.71 1.14 6.19
C TYR A 469 16.26 -0.30 6.24
N ALA A 470 17.05 -1.19 5.64
CA ALA A 470 16.91 -2.62 5.84
C ALA A 470 18.28 -3.21 6.18
N ARG A 471 18.30 -4.17 7.11
CA ARG A 471 19.50 -4.84 7.58
C ARG A 471 19.24 -6.32 7.80
N GLN A 472 20.21 -7.14 7.38
CA GLN A 472 20.32 -8.56 7.66
C GLN A 472 21.74 -8.85 8.14
N ASP A 473 21.88 -9.56 9.26
CA ASP A 473 23.17 -9.71 9.92
C ASP A 473 23.89 -11.04 9.61
N VAL A 474 23.21 -12.03 9.01
CA VAL A 474 23.73 -13.41 8.84
C VAL A 474 23.53 -13.87 7.39
N PRO A 475 24.47 -14.59 6.77
CA PRO A 475 25.84 -14.94 7.21
C PRO A 475 26.81 -13.76 7.06
N THR A 476 26.48 -12.78 6.24
CA THR A 476 27.19 -11.53 6.05
C THR A 476 26.23 -10.38 6.28
N THR A 477 26.71 -9.31 6.89
CA THR A 477 25.89 -8.11 7.07
C THR A 477 25.58 -7.48 5.73
N ILE A 478 24.27 -7.38 5.43
CA ILE A 478 23.75 -6.67 4.27
C ILE A 478 22.92 -5.51 4.79
N ASP A 479 23.27 -4.30 4.35
CA ASP A 479 22.58 -3.07 4.68
C ASP A 479 22.06 -2.40 3.41
N SER A 480 20.90 -1.79 3.50
CA SER A 480 20.42 -0.86 2.48
C SER A 480 19.76 0.37 3.09
N ARG A 481 19.85 1.46 2.37
CA ARG A 481 19.19 2.72 2.70
C ARG A 481 18.54 3.28 1.46
N ASN A 482 17.31 3.72 1.59
CA ASN A 482 16.56 4.37 0.53
C ASN A 482 15.98 5.70 1.05
N ASP A 483 16.39 6.80 0.44
CA ASP A 483 15.91 8.14 0.72
C ASP A 483 15.09 8.65 -0.47
N SER A 484 13.95 9.27 -0.21
CA SER A 484 13.16 9.93 -1.24
C SER A 484 12.61 11.27 -0.74
N TYR A 485 12.77 12.31 -1.56
CA TYR A 485 12.29 13.66 -1.28
C TYR A 485 11.49 14.15 -2.49
N THR A 486 10.35 14.75 -2.24
CA THR A 486 9.52 15.34 -3.30
C THR A 486 9.00 16.68 -2.82
N LEU A 487 9.09 17.68 -3.68
CA LEU A 487 8.47 18.99 -3.50
C LEU A 487 7.63 19.29 -4.72
N SER A 488 6.35 19.58 -4.53
CA SER A 488 5.43 19.86 -5.63
C SER A 488 4.49 21.00 -5.32
N LEU A 489 4.13 21.73 -6.36
CA LEU A 489 3.10 22.76 -6.35
C LEU A 489 1.91 22.25 -7.15
N THR A 490 0.74 22.21 -6.54
CA THR A 490 -0.52 21.81 -7.17
C THR A 490 -1.41 23.04 -7.29
N ARG A 491 -1.99 23.29 -8.47
CA ARG A 491 -2.93 24.39 -8.71
C ARG A 491 -4.20 23.90 -9.35
N THR A 492 -5.31 24.24 -8.74
CA THR A 492 -6.66 24.02 -9.29
C THR A 492 -6.94 25.07 -10.35
N LEU A 493 -7.13 24.65 -11.60
CA LEU A 493 -7.45 25.52 -12.74
C LEU A 493 -8.96 25.68 -12.89
N SER A 494 -9.70 24.60 -12.64
CA SER A 494 -11.16 24.58 -12.61
C SER A 494 -11.63 23.52 -11.59
N PRO A 495 -12.92 23.46 -11.25
CA PRO A 495 -13.44 22.42 -10.34
C PRO A 495 -13.10 20.98 -10.76
N LYS A 496 -12.87 20.75 -12.05
CA LYS A 496 -12.55 19.43 -12.61
C LYS A 496 -11.10 19.29 -13.10
N THR A 497 -10.28 20.35 -13.05
CA THR A 497 -8.92 20.33 -13.63
C THR A 497 -7.90 20.84 -12.64
N THR A 498 -6.87 20.06 -12.41
CA THR A 498 -5.72 20.43 -11.60
C THR A 498 -4.42 20.27 -12.39
N THR A 499 -3.48 21.18 -12.20
CA THR A 499 -2.11 21.06 -12.72
C THR A 499 -1.14 20.96 -11.55
N PHE A 500 -0.04 20.28 -11.77
CA PHE A 500 1.01 20.14 -10.77
C PHE A 500 2.39 20.17 -11.44
N ALA A 501 3.36 20.68 -10.69
CA ALA A 501 4.77 20.64 -11.07
C ALA A 501 5.62 20.43 -9.84
N GLY A 502 6.78 19.79 -9.99
CA GLY A 502 7.61 19.51 -8.84
C GLY A 502 8.98 18.94 -9.17
N LEU A 503 9.72 18.70 -8.11
CA LEU A 503 11.05 18.13 -8.10
C LEU A 503 11.04 16.89 -7.22
N SER A 504 11.80 15.87 -7.60
CA SER A 504 12.05 14.71 -6.76
C SER A 504 13.53 14.34 -6.75
N PHE A 505 13.98 13.86 -5.61
CA PHE A 505 15.32 13.32 -5.42
C PHE A 505 15.21 11.98 -4.72
N ALA A 506 15.91 10.98 -5.24
CA ALA A 506 16.04 9.66 -4.63
C ALA A 506 17.53 9.32 -4.47
N HIS A 507 17.85 8.72 -3.33
CA HIS A 507 19.19 8.20 -3.04
C HIS A 507 19.06 6.79 -2.49
N PHE A 508 19.80 5.87 -3.08
CA PHE A 508 19.82 4.48 -2.66
C PHE A 508 21.25 4.01 -2.45
N THR A 509 21.49 3.29 -1.36
CA THR A 509 22.75 2.59 -1.10
C THR A 509 22.48 1.17 -0.66
N SER A 510 23.32 0.24 -1.07
CA SER A 510 23.27 -1.15 -0.64
C SER A 510 24.65 -1.77 -0.62
N SER A 511 24.87 -2.67 0.34
CA SER A 511 26.02 -3.57 0.41
C SER A 511 25.73 -4.96 -0.15
N SER A 512 24.51 -5.21 -0.67
CA SER A 512 24.13 -6.49 -1.28
C SER A 512 24.91 -6.76 -2.55
N ALA A 513 25.40 -7.98 -2.74
CA ALA A 513 26.15 -8.39 -3.93
C ALA A 513 25.36 -8.18 -5.25
N SER A 514 24.04 -8.31 -5.21
CA SER A 514 23.15 -8.10 -6.38
C SER A 514 22.84 -6.63 -6.68
N ALA A 515 23.11 -5.71 -5.73
CA ALA A 515 22.77 -4.28 -5.86
C ALA A 515 23.79 -3.39 -5.13
N SER A 516 25.06 -3.82 -5.05
CA SER A 516 26.10 -3.08 -4.34
C SER A 516 26.35 -1.71 -4.96
N GLY A 517 26.50 -0.71 -4.10
CA GLY A 517 26.85 0.63 -4.51
C GLY A 517 25.85 1.69 -4.09
N SER A 518 25.99 2.88 -4.66
CA SER A 518 25.16 4.04 -4.39
C SER A 518 24.63 4.60 -5.69
N SER A 519 23.33 4.82 -5.78
CA SER A 519 22.69 5.48 -6.91
C SER A 519 21.89 6.70 -6.47
N ASN A 520 21.89 7.72 -7.33
CA ASN A 520 21.10 8.94 -7.15
C ASN A 520 20.22 9.13 -8.38
N ALA A 521 19.02 9.66 -8.18
CA ALA A 521 18.17 10.11 -9.26
C ALA A 521 17.52 11.45 -8.90
N ARG A 522 17.61 12.40 -9.81
CA ARG A 522 16.93 13.70 -9.72
C ARG A 522 15.93 13.79 -10.83
N ALA A 523 14.75 14.29 -10.54
CA ALA A 523 13.75 14.46 -11.57
C ALA A 523 12.96 15.75 -11.39
N VAL A 524 12.55 16.31 -12.51
CA VAL A 524 11.59 17.41 -12.61
C VAL A 524 10.36 16.88 -13.31
N PHE A 525 9.18 17.21 -12.82
CA PHE A 525 7.94 16.75 -13.42
C PHE A 525 6.89 17.86 -13.51
N VAL A 526 6.04 17.75 -14.51
CA VAL A 526 4.85 18.58 -14.69
C VAL A 526 3.71 17.70 -15.17
N GLY A 527 2.49 18.02 -14.76
CA GLY A 527 1.34 17.24 -15.19
C GLY A 527 0.03 17.97 -15.01
N LEU A 528 -1.01 17.33 -15.56
CA LEU A 528 -2.38 17.80 -15.53
C LEU A 528 -3.29 16.60 -15.26
N SER A 529 -4.26 16.79 -14.37
CA SER A 529 -5.33 15.84 -14.10
C SER A 529 -6.67 16.48 -14.41
N HIS A 530 -7.52 15.75 -15.13
CA HIS A 530 -8.89 16.17 -15.45
C HIS A 530 -9.89 15.10 -15.00
N PHE A 531 -10.96 15.52 -14.36
CA PHE A 531 -12.09 14.69 -13.93
C PHE A 531 -13.31 15.02 -14.82
N PHE A 532 -14.02 13.99 -15.26
CA PHE A 532 -15.18 14.16 -16.15
C PHE A 532 -16.51 14.30 -15.41
#